data_0a22a1342f199ea0bb54850e7b4c303e
#
_entry.id   0a22a1342f199ea0bb54850e7b4c303e
#
_cell.length_a   1.000
_cell.length_b   1.000
_cell.length_c   1.000
_cell.angle_alpha   90.00
_cell.angle_beta   90.00
_cell.angle_gamma   90.00
#
_symmetry.space_group_name_H-M   'P 1'
#
loop_
_entity.id
_entity.type
_entity.pdbx_description
1 polymer ?
#
loop_
_entity_poly.entity_id
_entity_poly.type
_entity_poly.pdbx_seq_one_letter_code
_entity_poly.pdbx_strand_id
1 'polypeptide(L)'
;MDNVWLVESSLAIGLALFAPLQTLAGGSEWTISKGVAKYVRIEGDRLIVDVPPGVSNVCAYAMRQIDLSDWVHCRLEAEVKCRGTRVVRDPRPARGVKLSLHYTDSQDGDRRYPAASAPEEGDFGWTNLQLAVSFGEVPVAASPKPQLVLGLQQTSGRLEFDLSSFRFRKAPPLFPQRDNDYQVKYPAAVAARGRMRGVMGRGVCRNTEQDIEDLKNYGANLVRLQMNGFASRKRKKAATLTDWNEWLERNLVHAEQVLGWLEKRDMQMVLDLHNPPLGGYGRSGDVFYVQEYADRFVEAWREIAKRFKGRKGIYGYDLMNEPSQSRRALPDCDYWNLQRRAAEAIRAIDPDVTIIFAANEANGPRAFAYLAALEMDNVIYQVHMYKPGGFTHQGANGAPRPAPGTERPYPDSARGVDKEKLRTWLKPVAEFQRRHNAKIYVGEFSACIYAPGAGQYLRDCISLFEEYGWDWTYHSFREALWWNVETVIDEATGKPVPNKNNDRFHALVDGFKGK
;
A
#
# COMPACT_ATOMS: atom_id res chain seq x y z
N MET A 1 -30.97 35.50 44.58
CA MET A 1 -31.90 34.36 44.63
C MET A 1 -31.79 33.67 43.26
N ASP A 2 -30.82 32.92 43.13
CA ASP A 2 -30.67 31.47 43.31
C ASP A 2 -31.56 30.64 42.37
N ASN A 3 -30.96 30.03 41.37
CA ASN A 3 -30.96 28.58 41.22
C ASN A 3 -30.04 28.14 40.07
N VAL A 4 -28.91 27.58 40.50
CA VAL A 4 -27.96 26.82 39.73
C VAL A 4 -28.53 25.40 39.54
N TRP A 5 -28.65 24.90 38.30
CA TRP A 5 -28.84 23.47 38.02
C TRP A 5 -27.52 22.88 37.52
N LEU A 6 -26.87 22.15 38.42
CA LEU A 6 -25.79 21.22 38.10
C LEU A 6 -26.40 20.03 37.35
N VAL A 7 -25.96 19.80 36.14
CA VAL A 7 -26.14 18.52 35.43
C VAL A 7 -24.85 17.75 35.59
N GLU A 8 -24.86 16.76 36.47
CA GLU A 8 -23.85 15.74 36.56
C GLU A 8 -23.95 14.84 35.33
N SER A 9 -22.99 14.97 34.40
CA SER A 9 -22.76 13.99 33.35
C SER A 9 -21.79 12.92 33.87
N SER A 10 -22.34 11.78 34.24
CA SER A 10 -21.58 10.58 34.59
C SER A 10 -20.81 10.07 33.36
N LEU A 11 -19.55 10.41 33.28
CA LEU A 11 -18.62 9.70 32.37
C LEU A 11 -18.38 8.29 32.95
N ALA A 12 -19.08 7.30 32.41
CA ALA A 12 -18.71 5.90 32.59
C ALA A 12 -17.47 5.64 31.73
N ILE A 13 -16.28 5.79 32.31
CA ILE A 13 -15.04 5.29 31.74
C ILE A 13 -15.12 3.76 31.85
N GLY A 14 -15.47 3.14 30.74
CA GLY A 14 -15.34 1.69 30.57
C GLY A 14 -13.89 1.28 30.73
N LEU A 15 -13.53 0.80 31.91
CA LEU A 15 -12.30 0.04 32.11
C LEU A 15 -12.38 -1.21 31.24
N ALA A 16 -11.76 -1.15 30.05
CA ALA A 16 -11.46 -2.34 29.29
C ALA A 16 -10.54 -3.21 30.16
N LEU A 17 -11.10 -4.30 30.68
CA LEU A 17 -10.35 -5.35 31.36
C LEU A 17 -9.29 -5.87 30.40
N PHE A 18 -8.06 -5.43 30.58
CA PHE A 18 -6.90 -5.98 29.88
C PHE A 18 -6.77 -7.45 30.30
N ALA A 19 -6.96 -8.34 29.34
CA ALA A 19 -6.63 -9.74 29.54
C ALA A 19 -5.16 -9.83 29.98
N PRO A 20 -4.83 -10.66 31.00
CA PRO A 20 -3.47 -10.76 31.50
C PRO A 20 -2.53 -11.21 30.39
N LEU A 21 -1.34 -10.61 30.35
CA LEU A 21 -0.23 -11.05 29.52
C LEU A 21 -0.02 -12.56 29.76
N GLN A 22 -0.27 -13.39 28.76
CA GLN A 22 0.17 -14.78 28.83
C GLN A 22 1.69 -14.78 28.78
N THR A 23 2.28 -14.86 29.97
CA THR A 23 3.71 -15.03 30.16
C THR A 23 4.01 -16.51 29.99
N LEU A 24 4.40 -16.92 28.78
CA LEU A 24 4.89 -18.27 28.54
C LEU A 24 6.41 -18.20 28.61
N ALA A 25 6.98 -18.67 29.69
CA ALA A 25 8.43 -18.70 29.88
C ALA A 25 9.00 -20.00 29.30
N GLY A 26 10.16 -19.92 28.65
CA GLY A 26 11.03 -21.06 28.40
C GLY A 26 11.29 -21.40 26.92
N GLY A 27 12.56 -21.72 26.62
CA GLY A 27 13.03 -22.12 25.30
C GLY A 27 12.41 -23.40 24.71
N SER A 28 11.58 -24.14 25.45
CA SER A 28 10.99 -25.43 25.05
C SER A 28 9.94 -25.34 23.92
N GLU A 29 9.40 -24.17 23.63
CA GLU A 29 8.37 -23.96 22.59
C GLU A 29 8.95 -23.55 21.23
N TRP A 30 10.24 -23.26 21.17
CA TRP A 30 10.93 -22.88 19.95
C TRP A 30 11.58 -24.11 19.31
N THR A 31 11.32 -24.30 18.02
CA THR A 31 11.87 -25.39 17.21
C THR A 31 12.88 -24.87 16.21
N ILE A 32 13.94 -25.62 15.98
CA ILE A 32 15.00 -25.31 15.01
C ILE A 32 14.98 -26.39 13.92
N SER A 33 14.93 -25.97 12.65
CA SER A 33 15.02 -26.89 11.52
C SER A 33 16.41 -27.58 11.50
N LYS A 34 16.44 -28.89 11.24
CA LYS A 34 17.69 -29.66 11.13
C LYS A 34 18.69 -29.05 10.14
N GLY A 35 18.22 -28.49 9.03
CA GLY A 35 19.07 -27.89 7.99
C GLY A 35 19.84 -26.65 8.43
N VAL A 36 19.43 -25.98 9.51
CA VAL A 36 20.06 -24.75 10.03
C VAL A 36 20.59 -24.90 11.46
N ALA A 37 20.50 -26.08 12.06
CA ALA A 37 20.94 -26.35 13.44
C ALA A 37 22.42 -26.03 13.69
N LYS A 38 23.26 -26.01 12.66
CA LYS A 38 24.66 -25.58 12.77
C LYS A 38 24.83 -24.07 12.96
N TYR A 39 23.80 -23.28 12.66
CA TYR A 39 23.81 -21.82 12.79
C TYR A 39 22.91 -21.30 13.93
N VAL A 40 22.02 -22.16 14.45
CA VAL A 40 21.00 -21.74 15.41
C VAL A 40 21.03 -22.69 16.60
N ARG A 41 21.08 -22.15 17.81
CA ARG A 41 21.01 -22.93 19.05
C ARG A 41 20.30 -22.16 20.17
N ILE A 42 19.77 -22.87 21.12
CA ILE A 42 19.14 -22.30 22.32
C ILE A 42 19.97 -22.75 23.53
N GLU A 43 20.40 -21.78 24.33
CA GLU A 43 21.19 -21.98 25.56
C GLU A 43 20.45 -21.28 26.72
N GLY A 44 19.73 -22.02 27.54
CA GLY A 44 18.81 -21.45 28.54
C GLY A 44 17.78 -20.54 27.90
N ASP A 45 17.72 -19.30 28.35
CA ASP A 45 16.83 -18.27 27.78
C ASP A 45 17.46 -17.46 26.60
N ARG A 46 18.53 -17.98 26.01
CA ARG A 46 19.20 -17.33 24.88
C ARG A 46 19.01 -18.13 23.60
N LEU A 47 18.43 -17.49 22.59
CA LEU A 47 18.49 -17.98 21.21
C LEU A 47 19.69 -17.29 20.53
N ILE A 48 20.64 -18.10 20.09
CA ILE A 48 21.85 -17.66 19.42
C ILE A 48 21.78 -18.08 17.96
N VAL A 49 21.95 -17.10 17.07
CA VAL A 49 22.03 -17.30 15.61
C VAL A 49 23.41 -16.79 15.17
N ASP A 50 24.23 -17.64 14.57
CA ASP A 50 25.57 -17.28 14.12
C ASP A 50 25.82 -17.78 12.70
N VAL A 51 25.69 -16.88 11.73
CA VAL A 51 25.88 -17.16 10.30
C VAL A 51 27.21 -16.56 9.88
N PRO A 52 28.19 -17.38 9.46
CA PRO A 52 29.51 -16.91 9.07
C PRO A 52 29.50 -15.90 7.92
N PRO A 53 30.49 -15.00 7.84
CA PRO A 53 30.69 -14.15 6.66
C PRO A 53 30.76 -14.98 5.38
N GLY A 54 30.15 -14.46 4.29
CA GLY A 54 30.12 -15.14 2.98
C GLY A 54 28.96 -16.16 2.82
N VAL A 55 28.27 -16.52 3.89
CA VAL A 55 27.06 -17.34 3.82
C VAL A 55 25.83 -16.44 3.70
N SER A 56 25.22 -16.38 2.50
CA SER A 56 24.12 -15.43 2.23
C SER A 56 22.77 -16.06 1.84
N ASN A 57 22.71 -17.38 1.65
CA ASN A 57 21.50 -18.06 1.18
C ASN A 57 20.79 -18.89 2.27
N VAL A 58 21.00 -18.58 3.53
CA VAL A 58 20.48 -19.34 4.66
C VAL A 58 19.40 -18.53 5.37
N CYS A 59 18.28 -19.19 5.69
CA CYS A 59 17.25 -18.71 6.61
C CYS A 59 17.46 -19.38 7.97
N ALA A 60 18.33 -18.77 8.79
CA ALA A 60 18.72 -19.30 10.11
C ALA A 60 17.69 -18.87 11.15
N TYR A 61 16.68 -19.72 11.43
CA TYR A 61 15.53 -19.42 12.28
C TYR A 61 15.31 -20.42 13.39
N ALA A 62 14.81 -19.91 14.53
CA ALA A 62 13.93 -20.64 15.44
C ALA A 62 12.48 -20.23 15.16
N MET A 63 11.56 -21.20 15.28
CA MET A 63 10.15 -21.03 14.97
C MET A 63 9.30 -21.51 16.15
N ARG A 64 8.20 -20.78 16.42
CA ARG A 64 7.20 -21.15 17.42
C ARG A 64 5.83 -21.17 16.78
N GLN A 65 5.13 -22.29 16.83
CA GLN A 65 3.74 -22.38 16.38
C GLN A 65 2.83 -21.64 17.35
N ILE A 66 1.84 -20.93 16.79
CA ILE A 66 0.80 -20.24 17.56
C ILE A 66 -0.56 -20.53 16.94
N ASP A 67 -1.60 -20.45 17.76
CA ASP A 67 -2.99 -20.54 17.30
C ASP A 67 -3.55 -19.13 17.09
N LEU A 68 -4.05 -18.88 15.89
CA LEU A 68 -4.68 -17.62 15.50
C LEU A 68 -6.11 -17.84 14.98
N SER A 69 -6.72 -18.98 15.27
CA SER A 69 -8.03 -19.38 14.71
C SER A 69 -9.18 -18.45 15.13
N ASP A 70 -9.08 -17.80 16.29
CA ASP A 70 -10.06 -16.83 16.80
C ASP A 70 -9.61 -15.37 16.70
N TRP A 71 -8.52 -15.11 15.95
CA TRP A 71 -7.95 -13.77 15.81
C TRP A 71 -8.58 -13.02 14.64
N VAL A 72 -9.77 -12.48 14.89
CA VAL A 72 -10.50 -11.59 13.95
C VAL A 72 -10.65 -10.21 14.58
N HIS A 73 -10.69 -9.17 13.75
CA HIS A 73 -10.80 -7.77 14.17
C HIS A 73 -9.86 -7.39 15.32
N CYS A 74 -8.64 -7.90 15.28
CA CYS A 74 -7.66 -7.67 16.32
C CYS A 74 -6.26 -7.52 15.74
N ARG A 75 -5.29 -7.34 16.61
CA ARG A 75 -3.88 -7.24 16.25
C ARG A 75 -3.04 -8.18 17.10
N LEU A 76 -2.08 -8.86 16.48
CA LEU A 76 -0.96 -9.46 17.19
C LEU A 76 0.08 -8.37 17.43
N GLU A 77 0.47 -8.19 18.68
CA GLU A 77 1.67 -7.47 19.07
C GLU A 77 2.66 -8.45 19.66
N ALA A 78 3.88 -8.46 19.13
CA ALA A 78 4.97 -9.27 19.64
C ALA A 78 6.22 -8.43 19.82
N GLU A 79 7.00 -8.71 20.85
CA GLU A 79 8.27 -8.03 21.11
C GLU A 79 9.30 -9.01 21.68
N VAL A 80 10.57 -8.69 21.44
CA VAL A 80 11.71 -9.42 21.99
C VAL A 80 12.94 -8.52 22.00
N LYS A 81 13.78 -8.64 23.03
CA LYS A 81 15.10 -8.01 23.05
C LYS A 81 16.10 -8.82 22.22
N CYS A 82 16.87 -8.13 21.41
CA CYS A 82 17.99 -8.74 20.68
C CYS A 82 19.23 -7.84 20.72
N ARG A 83 20.41 -8.44 20.53
CA ARG A 83 21.67 -7.74 20.24
C ARG A 83 22.38 -8.43 19.09
N GLY A 84 23.23 -7.69 18.38
CA GLY A 84 23.92 -8.22 17.22
C GLY A 84 25.39 -7.84 17.16
N THR A 85 26.17 -8.70 16.51
CA THR A 85 27.57 -8.41 16.17
C THR A 85 27.82 -8.84 14.72
N ARG A 86 28.54 -8.02 13.97
CA ARG A 86 28.87 -8.26 12.56
C ARG A 86 27.65 -8.50 11.67
N VAL A 87 26.49 -7.93 12.02
CA VAL A 87 25.27 -8.09 11.24
C VAL A 87 25.40 -7.33 9.93
N VAL A 88 25.31 -8.03 8.81
CA VAL A 88 25.40 -7.43 7.49
C VAL A 88 24.00 -7.02 7.02
N ARG A 89 23.86 -5.77 6.62
CA ARG A 89 22.63 -5.29 6.00
C ARG A 89 22.55 -5.76 4.55
N ASP A 90 21.44 -6.38 4.21
CA ASP A 90 21.06 -6.58 2.81
C ASP A 90 20.07 -5.46 2.41
N PRO A 91 20.27 -4.75 1.30
CA PRO A 91 19.36 -3.69 0.85
C PRO A 91 17.95 -4.20 0.51
N ARG A 92 17.75 -5.50 0.40
CA ARG A 92 16.45 -6.13 0.13
C ARG A 92 15.60 -6.18 1.42
N PRO A 93 14.39 -5.60 1.44
CA PRO A 93 13.59 -5.46 2.65
C PRO A 93 13.18 -6.80 3.31
N ALA A 94 13.20 -7.89 2.54
CA ALA A 94 12.88 -9.23 3.07
C ALA A 94 14.05 -9.91 3.80
N ARG A 95 15.25 -9.32 3.84
CA ARG A 95 16.46 -9.92 4.43
C ARG A 95 16.88 -9.25 5.73
N GLY A 96 17.72 -9.91 6.51
CA GLY A 96 18.26 -9.39 7.76
C GLY A 96 17.65 -10.00 9.01
N VAL A 97 17.71 -9.24 10.11
CA VAL A 97 17.17 -9.63 11.42
C VAL A 97 15.67 -9.80 11.36
N LYS A 98 15.15 -10.87 11.97
CA LYS A 98 13.73 -11.23 11.98
C LYS A 98 13.17 -11.42 13.38
N LEU A 99 12.10 -10.69 13.65
CA LEU A 99 10.92 -11.10 14.39
C LEU A 99 9.78 -11.02 13.38
N SER A 100 9.20 -12.13 12.99
CA SER A 100 8.24 -12.23 11.89
C SER A 100 7.11 -13.18 12.22
N LEU A 101 5.94 -12.96 11.65
CA LEU A 101 4.83 -13.88 11.66
C LEU A 101 4.65 -14.51 10.28
N HIS A 102 4.66 -15.83 10.19
CA HIS A 102 4.38 -16.57 8.97
C HIS A 102 2.99 -17.19 9.06
N TYR A 103 2.07 -16.81 8.19
CA TYR A 103 0.71 -17.36 8.15
C TYR A 103 0.16 -17.39 6.74
N THR A 104 -0.93 -18.11 6.52
CA THR A 104 -1.70 -18.07 5.28
C THR A 104 -2.95 -17.25 5.51
N ASP A 105 -3.16 -16.26 4.67
CA ASP A 105 -4.36 -15.45 4.67
C ASP A 105 -5.50 -16.27 4.07
N SER A 106 -6.61 -16.44 4.79
CA SER A 106 -7.72 -17.25 4.31
C SER A 106 -8.58 -16.53 3.26
N GLN A 107 -8.46 -15.22 3.12
CA GLN A 107 -9.20 -14.47 2.09
C GLN A 107 -8.70 -14.75 0.69
N ASP A 108 -7.38 -14.83 0.51
CA ASP A 108 -6.77 -15.02 -0.81
C ASP A 108 -5.87 -16.24 -0.92
N GLY A 109 -5.67 -16.97 0.19
CA GLY A 109 -4.79 -18.14 0.26
C GLY A 109 -3.30 -17.81 0.15
N ASP A 110 -2.91 -16.56 0.19
CA ASP A 110 -1.51 -16.15 0.09
C ASP A 110 -0.77 -16.32 1.41
N ARG A 111 0.48 -16.75 1.33
CA ARG A 111 1.39 -16.76 2.46
C ARG A 111 1.83 -15.32 2.78
N ARG A 112 1.73 -14.95 4.05
CA ARG A 112 2.15 -13.64 4.57
C ARG A 112 3.36 -13.80 5.47
N TYR A 113 4.26 -12.81 5.43
CA TYR A 113 5.50 -12.79 6.18
C TYR A 113 5.77 -11.40 6.81
N PRO A 114 4.78 -10.76 7.49
CA PRO A 114 5.05 -9.49 8.14
C PRO A 114 6.19 -9.64 9.14
N ALA A 115 7.07 -8.65 9.17
CA ALA A 115 8.25 -8.64 10.02
C ALA A 115 8.43 -7.29 10.70
N ALA A 116 9.03 -7.30 11.88
CA ALA A 116 9.51 -6.11 12.56
C ALA A 116 10.53 -5.36 11.69
N SER A 117 10.62 -4.05 11.88
CA SER A 117 11.73 -3.28 11.30
C SER A 117 13.05 -3.82 11.84
N ALA A 118 14.01 -4.04 10.95
CA ALA A 118 15.33 -4.50 11.35
C ALA A 118 16.02 -3.42 12.21
N PRO A 119 16.74 -3.83 13.27
CA PRO A 119 17.64 -2.93 13.96
C PRO A 119 18.81 -2.55 13.07
N GLU A 120 19.71 -1.71 13.59
CA GLU A 120 20.91 -1.27 12.90
C GLU A 120 21.78 -2.44 12.43
N GLU A 121 22.61 -2.20 11.43
CA GLU A 121 23.63 -3.11 10.96
C GLU A 121 24.90 -3.02 11.81
N GLY A 122 25.81 -3.97 11.65
CA GLY A 122 27.07 -4.01 12.38
C GLY A 122 26.91 -4.57 13.79
N ASP A 123 27.48 -3.88 14.74
CA ASP A 123 27.42 -4.22 16.15
C ASP A 123 26.40 -3.31 16.85
N PHE A 124 25.44 -3.92 17.53
CA PHE A 124 24.45 -3.18 18.32
C PHE A 124 24.17 -3.89 19.65
N GLY A 125 23.92 -3.08 20.67
CA GLY A 125 23.55 -3.55 22.00
C GLY A 125 22.10 -4.07 22.06
N TRP A 126 21.65 -4.39 23.27
CA TRP A 126 20.27 -4.83 23.50
C TRP A 126 19.27 -3.78 23.02
N THR A 127 18.46 -4.15 22.05
CA THR A 127 17.36 -3.37 21.49
C THR A 127 16.08 -4.17 21.43
N ASN A 128 14.93 -3.51 21.45
CA ASN A 128 13.64 -4.15 21.31
C ASN A 128 13.24 -4.26 19.84
N LEU A 129 12.95 -5.46 19.38
CA LEU A 129 12.19 -5.70 18.16
C LEU A 129 10.71 -5.72 18.49
N GLN A 130 9.91 -5.03 17.68
CA GLN A 130 8.45 -5.00 17.83
C GLN A 130 7.78 -5.33 16.51
N LEU A 131 6.82 -6.24 16.55
CA LEU A 131 5.99 -6.65 15.43
C LEU A 131 4.53 -6.37 15.76
N ALA A 132 3.81 -5.75 14.82
CA ALA A 132 2.36 -5.61 14.90
C ALA A 132 1.73 -6.11 13.60
N VAL A 133 0.75 -7.00 13.70
CA VAL A 133 0.04 -7.58 12.54
C VAL A 133 -1.45 -7.49 12.79
N SER A 134 -2.16 -6.79 11.90
CA SER A 134 -3.62 -6.66 11.97
C SER A 134 -4.31 -7.81 11.25
N PHE A 135 -5.40 -8.29 11.82
CA PHE A 135 -6.28 -9.31 11.26
C PHE A 135 -7.65 -8.69 10.98
N GLY A 136 -8.21 -9.02 9.82
CA GLY A 136 -9.53 -8.58 9.39
C GLY A 136 -10.66 -9.50 9.86
N GLU A 137 -11.74 -9.55 9.10
CA GLU A 137 -12.97 -10.28 9.43
C GLU A 137 -12.85 -11.80 9.34
N VAL A 138 -11.89 -12.29 8.56
CA VAL A 138 -11.76 -13.72 8.30
C VAL A 138 -10.59 -14.28 9.11
N PRO A 139 -10.80 -15.38 9.83
CA PRO A 139 -9.73 -16.05 10.58
C PRO A 139 -8.56 -16.42 9.68
N VAL A 140 -7.37 -16.43 10.25
CA VAL A 140 -6.18 -16.95 9.57
C VAL A 140 -6.37 -18.44 9.26
N ALA A 141 -5.89 -18.90 8.12
CA ALA A 141 -5.97 -20.31 7.76
C ALA A 141 -5.27 -21.20 8.80
N ALA A 142 -5.95 -22.25 9.26
CA ALA A 142 -5.42 -23.16 10.27
C ALA A 142 -4.27 -24.03 9.74
N SER A 143 -4.17 -24.22 8.44
CA SER A 143 -3.12 -25.03 7.81
C SER A 143 -2.46 -24.26 6.64
N PRO A 144 -1.12 -24.21 6.59
CA PRO A 144 -0.19 -24.62 7.64
C PRO A 144 -0.30 -23.69 8.86
N LYS A 145 -0.09 -24.25 10.07
CA LYS A 145 -0.18 -23.50 11.34
C LYS A 145 0.67 -22.22 11.30
N PRO A 146 0.13 -21.10 11.79
CA PRO A 146 0.89 -19.86 11.92
C PRO A 146 2.13 -20.04 12.81
N GLN A 147 3.20 -19.33 12.47
CA GLN A 147 4.48 -19.43 13.17
C GLN A 147 5.08 -18.05 13.43
N LEU A 148 5.47 -17.78 14.65
CA LEU A 148 6.41 -16.72 14.98
C LEU A 148 7.84 -17.18 14.70
N VAL A 149 8.67 -16.29 14.17
CA VAL A 149 10.01 -16.60 13.66
C VAL A 149 11.01 -15.60 14.21
N LEU A 150 12.09 -16.09 14.78
CA LEU A 150 13.25 -15.32 15.22
C LEU A 150 14.51 -15.78 14.50
N GLY A 151 15.33 -14.87 14.01
CA GLY A 151 16.61 -15.23 13.39
C GLY A 151 17.19 -14.27 12.38
N LEU A 152 18.00 -14.83 11.46
CA LEU A 152 18.58 -14.13 10.31
C LEU A 152 18.07 -14.72 9.00
N GLN A 153 17.65 -13.85 8.10
CA GLN A 153 17.20 -14.23 6.76
C GLN A 153 18.18 -13.79 5.69
N GLN A 154 18.81 -14.78 5.06
CA GLN A 154 19.67 -14.60 3.87
C GLN A 154 20.74 -13.50 4.04
N THR A 155 21.30 -13.41 5.24
CA THR A 155 22.42 -12.52 5.57
C THR A 155 23.32 -13.19 6.61
N SER A 156 24.50 -12.63 6.85
CA SER A 156 25.48 -13.11 7.83
C SER A 156 25.53 -12.20 9.06
N GLY A 157 26.03 -12.74 10.15
CA GLY A 157 26.19 -12.05 11.43
C GLY A 157 25.85 -12.93 12.61
N ARG A 158 26.05 -12.42 13.81
CA ARG A 158 25.66 -13.08 15.05
C ARG A 158 24.57 -12.29 15.75
N LEU A 159 23.48 -12.97 16.11
CA LEU A 159 22.39 -12.41 16.92
C LEU A 159 22.21 -13.22 18.20
N GLU A 160 21.83 -12.51 19.24
CA GLU A 160 21.33 -13.13 20.47
C GLU A 160 19.97 -12.52 20.79
N PHE A 161 18.96 -13.37 20.98
CA PHE A 161 17.64 -12.98 21.44
C PHE A 161 17.48 -13.41 22.90
N ASP A 162 16.92 -12.54 23.71
CA ASP A 162 16.55 -12.84 25.09
C ASP A 162 15.11 -13.40 25.11
N LEU A 163 14.98 -14.72 25.11
CA LEU A 163 13.67 -15.40 25.09
C LEU A 163 12.86 -15.13 26.36
N SER A 164 13.51 -14.79 27.48
CA SER A 164 12.82 -14.38 28.70
C SER A 164 12.10 -13.03 28.54
N SER A 165 12.53 -12.22 27.58
CA SER A 165 11.90 -10.95 27.22
C SER A 165 10.81 -11.08 26.15
N PHE A 166 10.70 -12.27 25.51
CA PHE A 166 9.71 -12.46 24.45
C PHE A 166 8.29 -12.37 24.99
N ARG A 167 7.47 -11.55 24.37
CA ARG A 167 6.06 -11.38 24.70
C ARG A 167 5.27 -11.31 23.42
N PHE A 168 4.06 -11.87 23.42
CA PHE A 168 3.05 -11.55 22.41
C PHE A 168 1.67 -11.51 23.05
N ARG A 169 0.78 -10.73 22.43
CA ARG A 169 -0.58 -10.56 22.92
C ARG A 169 -1.54 -10.25 21.78
N LYS A 170 -2.82 -10.55 22.02
CA LYS A 170 -3.95 -10.05 21.26
C LYS A 170 -4.23 -8.62 21.71
N ALA A 171 -4.25 -7.68 20.79
CA ALA A 171 -4.50 -6.28 21.03
C ALA A 171 -5.70 -5.80 20.19
N PRO A 172 -6.40 -4.72 20.56
CA PRO A 172 -7.41 -4.12 19.72
C PRO A 172 -6.85 -3.76 18.34
N PRO A 173 -7.68 -3.67 17.29
CA PRO A 173 -7.24 -3.28 15.96
C PRO A 173 -6.58 -1.90 15.99
N LEU A 174 -5.72 -1.64 14.99
CA LEU A 174 -4.94 -0.41 14.91
C LEU A 174 -5.84 0.83 14.72
N PHE A 175 -6.94 0.66 14.01
CA PHE A 175 -7.97 1.68 13.82
C PHE A 175 -9.31 1.14 14.33
N PRO A 176 -10.23 2.03 14.72
CA PRO A 176 -11.57 1.60 15.11
C PRO A 176 -12.19 0.75 13.99
N GLN A 177 -12.80 -0.35 14.37
CA GLN A 177 -13.65 -1.06 13.43
C GLN A 177 -14.81 -0.15 13.06
N ARG A 178 -14.96 0.09 11.77
CA ARG A 178 -16.07 0.85 11.22
C ARG A 178 -16.87 -0.10 10.36
N ASP A 179 -18.10 -0.25 10.67
CA ASP A 179 -19.04 -1.03 9.88
C ASP A 179 -20.31 -0.22 9.69
N ASN A 180 -20.76 -0.12 8.44
CA ASN A 180 -22.00 0.53 8.10
C ASN A 180 -22.58 -0.09 6.81
N ASP A 181 -23.86 0.17 6.58
CA ASP A 181 -24.56 -0.25 5.37
C ASP A 181 -24.90 0.96 4.46
N TYR A 182 -24.08 2.02 4.54
CA TYR A 182 -24.30 3.21 3.73
C TYR A 182 -24.28 2.89 2.24
N GLN A 183 -25.31 3.34 1.53
CA GLN A 183 -25.46 3.18 0.09
C GLN A 183 -25.06 4.49 -0.59
N VAL A 184 -23.94 4.50 -1.26
CA VAL A 184 -23.43 5.69 -1.95
C VAL A 184 -24.34 6.05 -3.11
N LYS A 185 -24.76 7.31 -3.18
CA LYS A 185 -25.52 7.87 -4.30
C LYS A 185 -24.62 8.73 -5.16
N TYR A 186 -24.93 8.78 -6.44
CA TYR A 186 -24.14 9.54 -7.41
C TYR A 186 -25.04 10.52 -8.16
N PRO A 187 -24.56 11.75 -8.44
CA PRO A 187 -25.22 12.67 -9.34
C PRO A 187 -25.46 11.99 -10.71
N ALA A 188 -26.54 12.37 -11.38
CA ALA A 188 -26.90 11.77 -12.67
C ALA A 188 -25.77 11.77 -13.69
N ALA A 189 -25.00 12.84 -13.77
CA ALA A 189 -23.85 12.96 -14.68
C ALA A 189 -22.74 11.96 -14.34
N VAL A 190 -22.49 11.67 -13.04
CA VAL A 190 -21.51 10.68 -12.58
C VAL A 190 -22.06 9.26 -12.77
N ALA A 191 -23.35 9.05 -12.52
CA ALA A 191 -24.01 7.77 -12.71
C ALA A 191 -24.01 7.34 -14.18
N ALA A 192 -24.28 8.29 -15.10
CA ALA A 192 -24.33 8.07 -16.55
C ALA A 192 -22.96 8.14 -17.26
N ARG A 193 -21.87 8.45 -16.54
CA ARG A 193 -20.53 8.56 -17.12
C ARG A 193 -20.12 7.23 -17.78
N GLY A 194 -19.66 7.31 -19.03
CA GLY A 194 -19.05 6.17 -19.72
C GLY A 194 -17.77 5.68 -19.05
N ARG A 195 -17.23 4.55 -19.53
CA ARG A 195 -15.98 4.00 -19.00
C ARG A 195 -14.83 5.00 -19.12
N MET A 196 -14.14 5.20 -18.03
CA MET A 196 -12.95 6.04 -17.97
C MET A 196 -11.71 5.16 -17.93
N ARG A 197 -10.84 5.31 -18.92
CA ARG A 197 -9.67 4.48 -19.16
C ARG A 197 -8.48 5.36 -19.44
N GLY A 198 -7.40 5.16 -18.71
CA GLY A 198 -6.28 6.07 -18.87
C GLY A 198 -4.99 5.61 -18.25
N VAL A 199 -4.17 6.58 -17.94
CA VAL A 199 -2.84 6.37 -17.38
C VAL A 199 -2.57 7.31 -16.21
N MET A 200 -1.66 6.89 -15.35
CA MET A 200 -0.95 7.77 -14.45
C MET A 200 0.11 8.52 -15.27
N GLY A 201 0.03 9.84 -15.28
CA GLY A 201 0.89 10.70 -16.07
C GLY A 201 2.31 10.79 -15.53
N ARG A 202 3.15 11.57 -16.18
CA ARG A 202 4.50 11.87 -15.67
C ARG A 202 4.42 12.62 -14.36
N GLY A 203 5.15 12.15 -13.35
CA GLY A 203 5.29 12.88 -12.11
C GLY A 203 6.22 14.10 -12.20
N VAL A 204 6.33 14.84 -11.08
CA VAL A 204 7.29 15.94 -10.93
C VAL A 204 7.11 17.04 -11.99
N CYS A 205 5.86 17.43 -12.27
CA CYS A 205 5.53 18.50 -13.24
C CYS A 205 6.16 18.32 -14.64
N ARG A 206 6.23 17.07 -15.15
CA ARG A 206 6.88 16.77 -16.43
C ARG A 206 5.93 16.46 -17.58
N ASN A 207 4.61 16.44 -17.34
CA ASN A 207 3.63 16.26 -18.41
C ASN A 207 3.73 17.40 -19.41
N THR A 208 3.59 17.09 -20.70
CA THR A 208 3.58 18.05 -21.81
C THR A 208 2.26 17.95 -22.57
N GLU A 209 1.93 18.97 -23.35
CA GLU A 209 0.74 18.94 -24.21
C GLU A 209 0.82 17.81 -25.24
N GLN A 210 2.02 17.49 -25.73
CA GLN A 210 2.24 16.35 -26.63
C GLN A 210 1.95 15.00 -25.95
N ASP A 211 2.26 14.86 -24.67
CA ASP A 211 1.90 13.63 -23.92
C ASP A 211 0.37 13.42 -23.91
N ILE A 212 -0.40 14.49 -23.74
CA ILE A 212 -1.87 14.43 -23.75
C ILE A 212 -2.40 14.13 -25.15
N GLU A 213 -1.80 14.71 -26.20
CA GLU A 213 -2.13 14.42 -27.59
C GLU A 213 -1.89 12.94 -27.93
N ASP A 214 -0.73 12.42 -27.54
CA ASP A 214 -0.40 11.01 -27.77
C ASP A 214 -1.40 10.07 -27.05
N LEU A 215 -1.77 10.37 -25.80
CA LEU A 215 -2.75 9.60 -25.04
C LEU A 215 -4.15 9.64 -25.68
N LYS A 216 -4.59 10.80 -26.16
CA LYS A 216 -5.85 10.92 -26.90
C LYS A 216 -5.84 10.05 -28.15
N ASN A 217 -4.73 10.08 -28.90
CA ASN A 217 -4.56 9.26 -30.11
C ASN A 217 -4.53 7.75 -29.82
N TYR A 218 -4.07 7.35 -28.64
CA TYR A 218 -4.15 5.94 -28.19
C TYR A 218 -5.56 5.53 -27.77
N GLY A 219 -6.45 6.48 -27.52
CA GLY A 219 -7.84 6.25 -27.11
C GLY A 219 -8.10 6.41 -25.61
N ALA A 220 -7.12 6.90 -24.86
CA ALA A 220 -7.32 7.23 -23.44
C ALA A 220 -8.24 8.45 -23.28
N ASN A 221 -9.04 8.47 -22.21
CA ASN A 221 -9.93 9.58 -21.86
C ASN A 221 -9.74 10.08 -20.41
N LEU A 222 -8.80 9.49 -19.66
CA LEU A 222 -8.51 9.81 -18.27
C LEU A 222 -7.01 9.93 -18.03
N VAL A 223 -6.59 10.91 -17.25
CA VAL A 223 -5.21 11.02 -16.73
C VAL A 223 -5.26 11.20 -15.22
N ARG A 224 -4.59 10.30 -14.48
CA ARG A 224 -4.29 10.52 -13.07
C ARG A 224 -3.04 11.38 -12.96
N LEU A 225 -3.23 12.64 -12.59
CA LEU A 225 -2.14 13.58 -12.40
C LEU A 225 -1.64 13.48 -10.96
N GLN A 226 -0.50 12.84 -10.81
CA GLN A 226 0.16 12.67 -9.52
C GLN A 226 0.97 13.89 -9.13
N MET A 227 0.65 14.52 -8.02
CA MET A 227 1.49 15.53 -7.37
C MET A 227 2.53 14.83 -6.52
N ASN A 228 3.65 14.41 -7.13
CA ASN A 228 4.70 13.63 -6.48
C ASN A 228 6.08 14.31 -6.51
N GLY A 229 7.10 13.63 -5.97
CA GLY A 229 8.50 14.07 -6.03
C GLY A 229 8.90 15.09 -4.95
N PHE A 230 8.08 15.28 -3.90
CA PHE A 230 8.40 16.19 -2.80
C PHE A 230 9.69 15.78 -2.08
N ALA A 231 9.80 14.57 -1.60
CA ALA A 231 10.97 14.13 -0.84
C ALA A 231 11.90 13.25 -1.68
N SER A 232 12.90 13.83 -2.29
CA SER A 232 13.99 13.06 -2.90
C SER A 232 14.92 12.54 -1.79
N ARG A 233 15.27 11.24 -1.82
CA ARG A 233 16.29 10.63 -0.93
C ARG A 233 17.66 11.35 -0.96
N LYS A 234 17.86 12.25 -1.92
CA LYS A 234 19.10 13.02 -2.11
C LYS A 234 19.14 14.33 -1.31
N ARG A 235 18.05 14.74 -0.64
CA ARG A 235 18.08 15.97 0.18
C ARG A 235 18.89 15.70 1.45
N LYS A 236 20.02 16.41 1.59
CA LYS A 236 20.90 16.38 2.78
C LYS A 236 20.28 17.08 4.01
N LYS A 237 19.23 17.89 3.81
CA LYS A 237 18.54 18.67 4.86
C LYS A 237 17.14 18.13 5.04
N ALA A 238 16.67 18.07 6.28
CA ALA A 238 15.28 17.76 6.58
C ALA A 238 14.36 18.76 5.87
N ALA A 239 13.32 18.28 5.18
CA ALA A 239 12.33 19.12 4.52
C ALA A 239 11.40 19.75 5.57
N THR A 240 10.91 20.94 5.29
CA THR A 240 9.97 21.70 6.14
C THR A 240 8.60 21.80 5.49
N LEU A 241 7.58 22.23 6.26
CA LEU A 241 6.26 22.54 5.69
C LEU A 241 6.32 23.68 4.68
N THR A 242 7.23 24.66 4.85
CA THR A 242 7.46 25.71 3.86
C THR A 242 7.92 25.12 2.53
N ASP A 243 8.90 24.20 2.55
CA ASP A 243 9.36 23.50 1.34
C ASP A 243 8.20 22.72 0.67
N TRP A 244 7.33 22.11 1.49
CA TRP A 244 6.18 21.35 0.99
C TRP A 244 5.13 22.28 0.38
N ASN A 245 4.85 23.44 0.98
CA ASN A 245 3.92 24.43 0.46
C ASN A 245 4.37 24.99 -0.90
N GLU A 246 5.65 25.32 -1.04
CA GLU A 246 6.22 25.76 -2.32
C GLU A 246 6.14 24.65 -3.39
N TRP A 247 6.37 23.40 -2.98
CA TRP A 247 6.21 22.24 -3.86
C TRP A 247 4.75 22.08 -4.29
N LEU A 248 3.79 22.20 -3.35
CA LEU A 248 2.36 22.09 -3.64
C LEU A 248 1.95 23.15 -4.68
N GLU A 249 2.31 24.42 -4.46
CA GLU A 249 1.95 25.50 -5.38
C GLU A 249 2.49 25.27 -6.79
N ARG A 250 3.73 24.82 -6.94
CA ARG A 250 4.29 24.47 -8.27
C ARG A 250 3.50 23.34 -8.94
N ASN A 251 3.07 22.34 -8.17
CA ASN A 251 2.25 21.26 -8.73
C ASN A 251 0.84 21.72 -9.10
N LEU A 252 0.24 22.62 -8.35
CA LEU A 252 -1.08 23.17 -8.65
C LEU A 252 -1.06 24.03 -9.93
N VAL A 253 -0.04 24.87 -10.12
CA VAL A 253 0.17 25.61 -11.37
C VAL A 253 0.29 24.66 -12.56
N HIS A 254 1.09 23.59 -12.41
CA HIS A 254 1.22 22.59 -13.47
C HIS A 254 -0.10 21.83 -13.71
N ALA A 255 -0.84 21.51 -12.67
CA ALA A 255 -2.13 20.84 -12.77
C ALA A 255 -3.16 21.67 -13.56
N GLU A 256 -3.18 22.99 -13.40
CA GLU A 256 -4.03 23.89 -14.21
C GLU A 256 -3.66 23.84 -15.69
N GLN A 257 -2.37 23.82 -16.01
CA GLN A 257 -1.92 23.69 -17.40
C GLN A 257 -2.35 22.37 -18.02
N VAL A 258 -2.10 21.26 -17.32
CA VAL A 258 -2.48 19.91 -17.79
C VAL A 258 -3.99 19.80 -17.94
N LEU A 259 -4.75 20.31 -16.98
CA LEU A 259 -6.21 20.33 -17.05
C LEU A 259 -6.71 21.10 -18.28
N GLY A 260 -6.10 22.25 -18.59
CA GLY A 260 -6.44 23.00 -19.81
C GLY A 260 -6.17 22.22 -21.10
N TRP A 261 -5.11 21.40 -21.16
CA TRP A 261 -4.84 20.54 -22.32
C TRP A 261 -5.82 19.37 -22.43
N LEU A 262 -6.23 18.80 -21.30
CA LEU A 262 -7.21 17.71 -21.23
C LEU A 262 -8.61 18.20 -21.64
N GLU A 263 -9.06 19.34 -21.12
CA GLU A 263 -10.37 19.93 -21.44
C GLU A 263 -10.52 20.23 -22.94
N LYS A 264 -9.47 20.70 -23.60
CA LYS A 264 -9.45 20.93 -25.07
C LYS A 264 -9.65 19.64 -25.88
N ARG A 265 -9.41 18.46 -25.28
CA ARG A 265 -9.45 17.14 -25.91
C ARG A 265 -10.57 16.26 -25.40
N ASP A 266 -11.49 16.83 -24.62
CA ASP A 266 -12.58 16.09 -23.97
C ASP A 266 -12.05 14.89 -23.19
N MET A 267 -11.03 15.13 -22.37
CA MET A 267 -10.41 14.17 -21.43
C MET A 267 -10.57 14.68 -20.01
N GLN A 268 -10.51 13.77 -19.03
CA GLN A 268 -10.66 14.13 -17.62
C GLN A 268 -9.39 13.86 -16.81
N MET A 269 -9.30 14.52 -15.67
CA MET A 269 -8.19 14.44 -14.73
C MET A 269 -8.63 13.94 -13.36
N VAL A 270 -7.98 12.89 -12.86
CA VAL A 270 -7.90 12.61 -11.43
C VAL A 270 -6.77 13.46 -10.86
N LEU A 271 -7.06 14.34 -9.93
CA LEU A 271 -6.06 15.15 -9.24
C LEU A 271 -5.64 14.44 -7.96
N ASP A 272 -4.44 13.88 -7.95
CA ASP A 272 -3.90 13.03 -6.90
C ASP A 272 -2.89 13.77 -6.02
N LEU A 273 -3.19 13.98 -4.73
CA LEU A 273 -2.22 14.45 -3.75
C LEU A 273 -1.30 13.29 -3.32
N HIS A 274 -0.38 12.94 -4.22
CA HIS A 274 0.48 11.77 -4.09
C HIS A 274 1.44 11.82 -2.90
N ASN A 275 1.92 13.01 -2.56
CA ASN A 275 2.76 13.25 -1.39
C ASN A 275 2.05 14.17 -0.40
N PRO A 276 1.44 13.64 0.67
CA PRO A 276 0.87 14.46 1.74
C PRO A 276 1.97 15.25 2.48
N PRO A 277 1.61 16.20 3.35
CA PRO A 277 2.60 17.01 4.07
C PRO A 277 3.72 16.19 4.68
N LEU A 278 4.96 16.47 4.26
CA LEU A 278 6.20 15.80 4.63
C LEU A 278 6.21 14.27 4.38
N GLY A 279 5.23 13.73 3.68
CA GLY A 279 5.27 12.37 3.12
C GLY A 279 6.25 12.28 1.96
N GLY A 280 6.87 11.12 1.75
CA GLY A 280 7.82 10.90 0.67
C GLY A 280 7.57 9.60 -0.08
N TYR A 281 7.91 9.57 -1.39
CA TYR A 281 7.83 8.38 -2.24
C TYR A 281 6.47 7.67 -2.23
N GLY A 282 5.36 8.43 -2.29
CA GLY A 282 4.02 7.87 -2.29
C GLY A 282 3.57 7.29 -0.96
N ARG A 283 4.33 7.47 0.11
CA ARG A 283 3.94 7.03 1.46
C ARG A 283 3.35 8.18 2.23
N SER A 284 2.32 7.91 3.01
CA SER A 284 1.62 8.87 3.86
C SER A 284 2.50 9.51 4.97
N GLY A 285 3.69 8.98 5.20
CA GLY A 285 4.65 9.57 6.14
C GLY A 285 4.09 9.75 7.55
N ASP A 286 4.39 10.90 8.17
CA ASP A 286 3.97 11.23 9.53
C ASP A 286 2.63 11.98 9.60
N VAL A 287 1.89 12.11 8.50
CA VAL A 287 0.61 12.83 8.45
C VAL A 287 -0.43 12.31 9.46
N PHE A 288 -0.35 11.04 9.84
CA PHE A 288 -1.24 10.45 10.85
C PHE A 288 -0.77 10.68 12.30
N TYR A 289 0.45 11.15 12.49
CA TYR A 289 1.17 11.13 13.77
C TYR A 289 1.62 12.50 14.25
N VAL A 290 1.52 13.52 13.40
CA VAL A 290 1.89 14.90 13.69
C VAL A 290 0.70 15.80 13.35
N GLN A 291 0.16 16.48 14.37
CA GLN A 291 -1.07 17.29 14.26
C GLN A 291 -0.94 18.36 13.17
N GLU A 292 0.18 19.07 13.16
CA GLU A 292 0.45 20.13 12.18
C GLU A 292 0.37 19.62 10.73
N TYR A 293 0.85 18.38 10.49
CA TYR A 293 0.81 17.79 9.15
C TYR A 293 -0.60 17.33 8.77
N ALA A 294 -1.33 16.77 9.73
CA ALA A 294 -2.72 16.40 9.53
C ALA A 294 -3.60 17.62 9.20
N ASP A 295 -3.44 18.71 9.93
CA ASP A 295 -4.20 19.93 9.71
C ASP A 295 -3.80 20.60 8.38
N ARG A 296 -2.50 20.61 8.05
CA ARG A 296 -2.02 21.12 6.74
C ARG A 296 -2.54 20.29 5.57
N PHE A 297 -2.72 18.98 5.74
CA PHE A 297 -3.33 18.12 4.73
C PHE A 297 -4.78 18.54 4.42
N VAL A 298 -5.56 18.77 5.44
CA VAL A 298 -6.96 19.23 5.29
C VAL A 298 -7.02 20.61 4.64
N GLU A 299 -6.14 21.54 5.06
CA GLU A 299 -6.08 22.88 4.47
C GLU A 299 -5.64 22.86 3.01
N ALA A 300 -4.70 21.99 2.64
CA ALA A 300 -4.32 21.80 1.24
C ALA A 300 -5.52 21.41 0.36
N TRP A 301 -6.37 20.51 0.84
CA TRP A 301 -7.59 20.15 0.12
C TRP A 301 -8.60 21.30 0.03
N ARG A 302 -8.66 22.21 1.02
CA ARG A 302 -9.43 23.46 0.89
C ARG A 302 -8.90 24.36 -0.23
N GLU A 303 -7.58 24.53 -0.30
CA GLU A 303 -6.92 25.32 -1.33
C GLU A 303 -7.17 24.74 -2.73
N ILE A 304 -6.99 23.41 -2.86
CA ILE A 304 -7.25 22.67 -4.11
C ILE A 304 -8.71 22.82 -4.53
N ALA A 305 -9.66 22.61 -3.62
CA ALA A 305 -11.08 22.74 -3.91
C ALA A 305 -11.45 24.15 -4.37
N LYS A 306 -10.92 25.20 -3.73
CA LYS A 306 -11.13 26.60 -4.15
C LYS A 306 -10.60 26.85 -5.57
N ARG A 307 -9.41 26.31 -5.89
CA ARG A 307 -8.71 26.56 -7.15
C ARG A 307 -9.37 25.88 -8.34
N PHE A 308 -9.88 24.67 -8.15
CA PHE A 308 -10.43 23.84 -9.23
C PHE A 308 -11.96 23.76 -9.25
N LYS A 309 -12.64 24.45 -8.33
CA LYS A 309 -14.11 24.47 -8.26
C LYS A 309 -14.76 24.71 -9.61
N GLY A 310 -15.70 23.84 -9.96
CA GLY A 310 -16.51 23.96 -11.18
C GLY A 310 -15.78 23.63 -12.48
N ARG A 311 -14.51 23.19 -12.45
CA ARG A 311 -13.78 22.76 -13.65
C ARG A 311 -14.33 21.41 -14.17
N LYS A 312 -14.85 21.41 -15.40
CA LYS A 312 -15.53 20.24 -15.99
C LYS A 312 -14.60 19.08 -16.30
N GLY A 313 -13.33 19.35 -16.53
CA GLY A 313 -12.30 18.33 -16.80
C GLY A 313 -11.84 17.57 -15.55
N ILE A 314 -12.30 17.90 -14.35
CA ILE A 314 -12.00 17.14 -13.13
C ILE A 314 -12.88 15.90 -13.07
N TYR A 315 -12.25 14.71 -13.07
CA TYR A 315 -12.90 13.43 -12.78
C TYR A 315 -13.20 13.30 -11.30
N GLY A 316 -12.22 13.62 -10.45
CA GLY A 316 -12.34 13.58 -9.00
C GLY A 316 -11.03 13.98 -8.30
N TYR A 317 -11.15 14.28 -7.00
CA TYR A 317 -10.02 14.56 -6.11
C TYR A 317 -9.60 13.28 -5.39
N ASP A 318 -8.42 12.79 -5.69
CA ASP A 318 -7.80 11.60 -5.07
C ASP A 318 -7.07 12.03 -3.81
N LEU A 319 -7.72 11.80 -2.67
CA LEU A 319 -7.36 12.43 -1.40
C LEU A 319 -5.97 12.05 -0.92
N MET A 320 -5.58 10.80 -1.09
CA MET A 320 -4.33 10.29 -0.53
C MET A 320 -3.83 9.08 -1.31
N ASN A 321 -2.62 9.15 -1.81
CA ASN A 321 -1.98 7.98 -2.41
C ASN A 321 -1.51 6.98 -1.35
N GLU A 322 -1.87 5.72 -1.52
CA GLU A 322 -1.34 4.56 -0.78
C GLU A 322 -1.22 4.76 0.75
N PRO A 323 -2.31 5.09 1.47
CA PRO A 323 -2.22 5.16 2.92
C PRO A 323 -1.65 3.86 3.49
N SER A 324 -0.61 3.99 4.32
CA SER A 324 0.09 2.86 4.92
C SER A 324 0.28 3.10 6.41
N GLN A 325 -0.83 3.30 7.11
CA GLN A 325 -0.81 3.50 8.55
C GLN A 325 -0.42 2.20 9.25
N SER A 326 0.71 2.21 9.96
CA SER A 326 1.30 1.03 10.61
C SER A 326 1.36 1.11 12.13
N ARG A 327 1.00 2.26 12.72
CA ARG A 327 0.95 2.48 14.18
C ARG A 327 -0.27 3.31 14.54
N ARG A 328 -0.56 3.44 15.84
CA ARG A 328 -1.71 4.23 16.30
C ARG A 328 -1.55 5.69 15.92
N ALA A 329 -2.56 6.23 15.26
CA ALA A 329 -2.63 7.64 14.88
C ALA A 329 -3.00 8.52 16.07
N LEU A 330 -2.86 9.84 15.90
CA LEU A 330 -3.48 10.83 16.77
C LEU A 330 -5.01 10.72 16.67
N PRO A 331 -5.76 11.21 17.67
CA PRO A 331 -7.22 11.29 17.59
C PRO A 331 -7.66 11.95 16.28
N ASP A 332 -8.67 11.38 15.63
CA ASP A 332 -9.23 11.85 14.36
C ASP A 332 -8.21 12.06 13.22
N CYS A 333 -7.05 11.40 13.29
CA CYS A 333 -5.99 11.46 12.26
C CYS A 333 -5.63 10.09 11.69
N ASP A 334 -6.37 9.02 11.98
CA ASP A 334 -6.18 7.76 11.27
C ASP A 334 -6.51 7.93 9.77
N TYR A 335 -6.04 6.98 8.93
CA TYR A 335 -6.14 7.09 7.48
C TYR A 335 -7.58 7.35 7.00
N TRP A 336 -8.58 6.82 7.70
CA TRP A 336 -9.98 6.98 7.34
C TRP A 336 -10.51 8.36 7.78
N ASN A 337 -10.30 8.73 9.05
CA ASN A 337 -10.77 10.01 9.59
C ASN A 337 -10.09 11.21 8.92
N LEU A 338 -8.81 11.11 8.62
CA LEU A 338 -8.11 12.21 7.96
C LEU A 338 -8.66 12.49 6.56
N GLN A 339 -8.96 11.42 5.80
CA GLN A 339 -9.64 11.56 4.51
C GLN A 339 -11.08 12.06 4.66
N ARG A 340 -11.82 11.61 5.68
CA ARG A 340 -13.15 12.16 5.99
C ARG A 340 -13.10 13.66 6.24
N ARG A 341 -12.20 14.13 7.10
CA ARG A 341 -11.99 15.57 7.37
C ARG A 341 -11.68 16.37 6.10
N ALA A 342 -10.83 15.82 5.23
CA ALA A 342 -10.53 16.45 3.95
C ALA A 342 -11.75 16.48 3.02
N ALA A 343 -12.51 15.40 2.92
CA ALA A 343 -13.73 15.32 2.13
C ALA A 343 -14.79 16.32 2.60
N GLU A 344 -15.02 16.43 3.91
CA GLU A 344 -15.93 17.44 4.51
C GLU A 344 -15.47 18.87 4.19
N ALA A 345 -14.17 19.13 4.26
CA ALA A 345 -13.60 20.43 3.92
C ALA A 345 -13.77 20.79 2.44
N ILE A 346 -13.64 19.80 1.54
CA ILE A 346 -13.91 19.96 0.11
C ILE A 346 -15.40 20.23 -0.12
N ARG A 347 -16.31 19.44 0.46
CA ARG A 347 -17.76 19.59 0.29
C ARG A 347 -18.28 20.98 0.71
N ALA A 348 -17.67 21.59 1.70
CA ALA A 348 -18.01 22.97 2.10
C ALA A 348 -17.67 24.03 1.03
N ILE A 349 -16.81 23.68 0.06
CA ILE A 349 -16.34 24.59 -0.99
C ILE A 349 -16.89 24.18 -2.35
N ASP A 350 -16.73 22.91 -2.71
CA ASP A 350 -17.13 22.29 -3.98
C ASP A 350 -18.04 21.09 -3.69
N PRO A 351 -19.36 21.30 -3.57
CA PRO A 351 -20.29 20.27 -3.14
C PRO A 351 -20.48 19.15 -4.18
N ASP A 352 -20.23 19.42 -5.46
CA ASP A 352 -20.55 18.53 -6.56
C ASP A 352 -19.37 17.68 -7.06
N VAL A 353 -18.14 18.01 -6.65
CA VAL A 353 -16.95 17.27 -7.12
C VAL A 353 -16.94 15.83 -6.60
N THR A 354 -16.49 14.91 -7.41
CA THR A 354 -16.28 13.52 -6.98
C THR A 354 -15.07 13.44 -6.04
N ILE A 355 -15.25 12.78 -4.90
CA ILE A 355 -14.17 12.42 -3.97
C ILE A 355 -13.68 11.01 -4.30
N ILE A 356 -12.37 10.80 -4.31
CA ILE A 356 -11.77 9.47 -4.44
C ILE A 356 -11.12 9.13 -3.11
N PHE A 357 -11.63 8.07 -2.47
CA PHE A 357 -11.24 7.64 -1.13
C PHE A 357 -10.32 6.42 -1.21
N ALA A 358 -9.20 6.50 -0.53
CA ALA A 358 -8.15 5.48 -0.55
C ALA A 358 -8.28 4.49 0.62
N ALA A 359 -8.14 3.20 0.35
CA ALA A 359 -8.04 2.18 1.38
C ALA A 359 -6.63 2.13 1.99
N ASN A 360 -6.50 1.67 3.25
CA ASN A 360 -5.18 1.42 3.84
C ASN A 360 -4.40 0.30 3.11
N GLU A 361 -3.25 -0.11 3.62
CA GLU A 361 -2.39 -1.15 3.01
C GLU A 361 -2.01 -0.82 1.55
N ALA A 362 -1.65 0.45 1.30
CA ALA A 362 -1.27 0.94 -0.03
C ALA A 362 -2.37 0.69 -1.10
N ASN A 363 -3.62 0.93 -0.75
CA ASN A 363 -4.78 0.68 -1.61
C ASN A 363 -4.93 -0.79 -2.07
N GLY A 364 -4.28 -1.72 -1.39
CA GLY A 364 -4.34 -3.14 -1.75
C GLY A 364 -5.76 -3.71 -1.69
N PRO A 365 -6.14 -4.64 -2.58
CA PRO A 365 -7.50 -5.19 -2.62
C PRO A 365 -7.98 -5.77 -1.28
N ARG A 366 -7.08 -6.33 -0.48
CA ARG A 366 -7.38 -6.91 0.82
C ARG A 366 -7.95 -5.90 1.82
N ALA A 367 -7.51 -4.65 1.75
CA ALA A 367 -7.96 -3.61 2.68
C ALA A 367 -9.47 -3.33 2.58
N PHE A 368 -10.10 -3.70 1.47
CA PHE A 368 -11.54 -3.55 1.27
C PHE A 368 -12.38 -4.49 2.16
N ALA A 369 -11.79 -5.57 2.66
CA ALA A 369 -12.50 -6.47 3.58
C ALA A 369 -12.84 -5.81 4.93
N TYR A 370 -12.14 -4.72 5.29
CA TYR A 370 -12.39 -3.98 6.54
C TYR A 370 -12.56 -2.46 6.31
N LEU A 371 -12.68 -2.04 5.07
CA LEU A 371 -13.00 -0.66 4.73
C LEU A 371 -14.50 -0.41 4.97
N ALA A 372 -14.81 0.63 5.73
CA ALA A 372 -16.17 1.16 5.81
C ALA A 372 -16.37 2.26 4.77
N ALA A 373 -17.55 2.33 4.18
CA ALA A 373 -17.90 3.43 3.32
C ALA A 373 -17.91 4.76 4.09
N LEU A 374 -17.47 5.83 3.45
CA LEU A 374 -17.69 7.17 3.97
C LEU A 374 -19.20 7.49 3.80
N GLU A 375 -19.86 7.90 4.89
CA GLU A 375 -21.28 8.29 4.85
C GLU A 375 -21.46 9.64 4.14
N MET A 376 -21.11 9.64 2.86
CA MET A 376 -21.13 10.81 1.97
C MET A 376 -21.41 10.35 0.54
N ASP A 377 -22.27 11.08 -0.16
CA ASP A 377 -22.58 10.83 -1.56
C ASP A 377 -21.45 11.30 -2.50
N ASN A 378 -21.44 10.77 -3.72
CA ASN A 378 -20.46 11.06 -4.76
C ASN A 378 -19.01 10.77 -4.32
N VAL A 379 -18.81 9.63 -3.65
CA VAL A 379 -17.50 9.10 -3.26
C VAL A 379 -17.20 7.83 -4.09
N ILE A 380 -16.07 7.81 -4.75
CA ILE A 380 -15.50 6.66 -5.47
C ILE A 380 -14.39 6.07 -4.61
N TYR A 381 -14.23 4.75 -4.61
CA TYR A 381 -13.22 4.08 -3.79
C TYR A 381 -12.10 3.55 -4.68
N GLN A 382 -10.86 3.82 -4.27
CA GLN A 382 -9.68 3.51 -5.05
C GLN A 382 -9.00 2.23 -4.60
N VAL A 383 -8.62 1.38 -5.56
CA VAL A 383 -7.80 0.18 -5.39
C VAL A 383 -6.56 0.23 -6.28
N HIS A 384 -5.44 -0.32 -5.79
CA HIS A 384 -4.22 -0.56 -6.59
C HIS A 384 -4.02 -2.07 -6.81
N MET A 385 -3.79 -2.49 -8.06
CA MET A 385 -3.67 -3.90 -8.43
C MET A 385 -2.26 -4.24 -8.90
N TYR A 386 -1.43 -4.65 -7.95
CA TYR A 386 -0.06 -5.10 -8.21
C TYR A 386 0.18 -6.57 -7.80
N LYS A 387 -0.90 -7.34 -7.64
CA LYS A 387 -0.77 -8.76 -7.28
C LYS A 387 -0.46 -9.64 -8.52
N PRO A 388 0.52 -10.55 -8.41
CA PRO A 388 1.44 -10.73 -7.29
C PRO A 388 2.64 -9.78 -7.41
N GLY A 389 2.99 -9.09 -6.33
CA GLY A 389 4.07 -8.10 -6.32
C GLY A 389 5.43 -8.65 -6.79
N GLY A 390 5.68 -9.93 -6.57
CA GLY A 390 6.90 -10.57 -7.07
C GLY A 390 6.98 -10.72 -8.59
N PHE A 391 5.86 -10.59 -9.32
CA PHE A 391 5.80 -10.53 -10.77
C PHE A 391 5.82 -9.07 -11.25
N THR A 392 4.93 -8.23 -10.73
CA THR A 392 4.75 -6.86 -11.20
C THR A 392 5.96 -5.96 -10.91
N HIS A 393 6.74 -6.25 -9.85
CA HIS A 393 7.86 -5.42 -9.39
C HIS A 393 9.24 -6.08 -9.56
N GLN A 394 9.36 -7.20 -10.25
CA GLN A 394 10.67 -7.83 -10.45
C GLN A 394 11.60 -6.90 -11.24
N GLY A 395 12.71 -6.47 -10.60
CA GLY A 395 13.63 -5.50 -11.19
C GLY A 395 13.18 -4.04 -11.17
N ALA A 396 12.03 -3.73 -10.56
CA ALA A 396 11.50 -2.37 -10.41
C ALA A 396 11.74 -1.82 -9.00
N ASN A 397 11.69 -0.48 -8.83
CA ASN A 397 11.76 0.20 -7.53
C ASN A 397 12.94 -0.21 -6.64
N GLY A 398 14.11 -0.45 -7.25
CA GLY A 398 15.30 -0.88 -6.51
C GLY A 398 15.36 -2.36 -6.20
N ALA A 399 14.35 -3.15 -6.59
CA ALA A 399 14.47 -4.60 -6.58
C ALA A 399 15.54 -5.06 -7.60
N PRO A 400 16.36 -6.05 -7.29
CA PRO A 400 17.33 -6.57 -8.26
C PRO A 400 16.61 -7.16 -9.47
N ARG A 401 17.14 -6.89 -10.66
CA ARG A 401 16.67 -7.56 -11.88
C ARG A 401 16.85 -9.08 -11.69
N PRO A 402 15.86 -9.89 -12.02
CA PRO A 402 16.03 -11.35 -12.04
C PRO A 402 17.17 -11.75 -12.98
N ALA A 403 17.91 -12.77 -12.61
CA ALA A 403 18.84 -13.39 -13.56
C ALA A 403 18.04 -14.02 -14.72
N PRO A 404 18.57 -14.02 -15.94
CA PRO A 404 17.90 -14.65 -17.09
C PRO A 404 17.45 -16.09 -16.77
N GLY A 405 16.20 -16.40 -17.07
CA GLY A 405 15.60 -17.71 -16.79
C GLY A 405 15.13 -17.91 -15.34
N THR A 406 15.24 -16.88 -14.48
CA THR A 406 14.71 -16.91 -13.09
C THR A 406 13.55 -15.94 -12.89
N GLU A 407 13.09 -15.32 -13.94
CA GLU A 407 11.94 -14.41 -13.93
C GLU A 407 10.67 -15.16 -13.54
N ARG A 408 9.78 -14.48 -12.87
CA ARG A 408 8.43 -14.99 -12.57
C ARG A 408 7.54 -14.71 -13.78
N PRO A 409 6.95 -15.75 -14.39
CA PRO A 409 6.05 -15.56 -15.53
C PRO A 409 4.62 -15.26 -15.11
N TYR A 410 3.79 -14.88 -16.09
CA TYR A 410 2.34 -14.89 -16.01
C TYR A 410 1.76 -15.47 -17.33
N PRO A 411 0.83 -16.43 -17.28
CA PRO A 411 0.40 -17.16 -16.09
C PRO A 411 1.55 -17.97 -15.44
N ASP A 412 1.43 -18.23 -14.13
CA ASP A 412 2.36 -19.06 -13.39
C ASP A 412 1.64 -20.29 -12.84
N SER A 413 1.60 -21.37 -13.63
CA SER A 413 0.90 -22.61 -13.25
C SER A 413 1.50 -23.29 -12.02
N ALA A 414 2.81 -23.16 -11.82
CA ALA A 414 3.49 -23.74 -10.66
C ALA A 414 3.05 -23.10 -9.33
N ARG A 415 2.57 -21.86 -9.39
CA ARG A 415 2.05 -21.10 -8.23
C ARG A 415 0.54 -20.90 -8.26
N GLY A 416 -0.15 -21.44 -9.26
CA GLY A 416 -1.59 -21.26 -9.44
C GLY A 416 -1.97 -19.79 -9.66
N VAL A 417 -1.15 -19.02 -10.38
CA VAL A 417 -1.39 -17.61 -10.69
C VAL A 417 -1.84 -17.47 -12.12
N ASP A 418 -3.11 -17.17 -12.28
CA ASP A 418 -3.81 -16.97 -13.55
C ASP A 418 -4.90 -15.89 -13.37
N LYS A 419 -5.76 -15.70 -14.36
CA LYS A 419 -6.87 -14.75 -14.32
C LYS A 419 -7.83 -15.01 -13.15
N GLU A 420 -8.13 -16.28 -12.83
CA GLU A 420 -9.02 -16.61 -11.72
C GLU A 420 -8.39 -16.30 -10.36
N LYS A 421 -7.08 -16.42 -10.24
CA LYS A 421 -6.37 -15.96 -9.05
C LYS A 421 -6.40 -14.44 -8.92
N LEU A 422 -6.28 -13.69 -10.03
CA LEU A 422 -6.47 -12.22 -10.02
C LEU A 422 -7.89 -11.87 -9.56
N ARG A 423 -8.92 -12.58 -10.06
CA ARG A 423 -10.31 -12.43 -9.61
C ARG A 423 -10.46 -12.67 -8.11
N THR A 424 -9.80 -13.71 -7.58
CA THR A 424 -9.81 -14.03 -6.16
C THR A 424 -9.24 -12.87 -5.33
N TRP A 425 -8.14 -12.26 -5.76
CA TRP A 425 -7.56 -11.11 -5.05
C TRP A 425 -8.46 -9.87 -5.10
N LEU A 426 -9.22 -9.68 -6.17
CA LEU A 426 -10.15 -8.55 -6.34
C LEU A 426 -11.50 -8.77 -5.65
N LYS A 427 -11.80 -9.98 -5.19
CA LYS A 427 -13.09 -10.32 -4.56
C LYS A 427 -13.51 -9.37 -3.43
N PRO A 428 -12.65 -8.98 -2.45
CA PRO A 428 -13.05 -8.05 -1.40
C PRO A 428 -13.51 -6.69 -1.95
N VAL A 429 -12.91 -6.23 -3.05
CA VAL A 429 -13.30 -4.96 -3.70
C VAL A 429 -14.68 -5.07 -4.35
N ALA A 430 -14.95 -6.18 -5.04
CA ALA A 430 -16.24 -6.44 -5.66
C ALA A 430 -17.35 -6.63 -4.62
N GLU A 431 -17.04 -7.24 -3.48
CA GLU A 431 -17.98 -7.38 -2.35
C GLU A 431 -18.30 -6.02 -1.73
N PHE A 432 -17.31 -5.18 -1.50
CA PHE A 432 -17.48 -3.80 -1.03
C PHE A 432 -18.32 -2.97 -2.01
N GLN A 433 -18.03 -3.05 -3.31
CA GLN A 433 -18.80 -2.39 -4.37
C GLN A 433 -20.29 -2.73 -4.27
N ARG A 434 -20.60 -4.02 -4.19
CA ARG A 434 -21.99 -4.50 -4.12
C ARG A 434 -22.67 -4.09 -2.80
N ARG A 435 -21.95 -4.21 -1.67
CA ARG A 435 -22.48 -3.89 -0.34
C ARG A 435 -22.87 -2.42 -0.23
N HIS A 436 -22.06 -1.52 -0.76
CA HIS A 436 -22.22 -0.08 -0.58
C HIS A 436 -22.74 0.65 -1.84
N ASN A 437 -23.13 -0.05 -2.90
CA ASN A 437 -23.42 0.57 -4.21
C ASN A 437 -22.30 1.50 -4.67
N ALA A 438 -21.05 1.15 -4.39
CA ALA A 438 -19.90 2.01 -4.60
C ALA A 438 -19.38 1.93 -6.05
N LYS A 439 -18.96 3.04 -6.62
CA LYS A 439 -18.09 3.03 -7.81
C LYS A 439 -16.65 2.77 -7.38
N ILE A 440 -15.95 1.95 -8.15
CA ILE A 440 -14.55 1.63 -7.92
C ILE A 440 -13.69 2.24 -9.03
N TYR A 441 -12.54 2.71 -8.63
CA TYR A 441 -11.50 3.22 -9.51
C TYR A 441 -10.19 2.48 -9.24
N VAL A 442 -9.61 1.84 -10.26
CA VAL A 442 -8.28 1.26 -10.17
C VAL A 442 -7.27 2.36 -10.45
N GLY A 443 -6.71 2.96 -9.39
CA GLY A 443 -5.79 4.09 -9.51
C GLY A 443 -4.45 3.71 -10.13
N GLU A 444 -3.99 2.49 -9.82
CA GLU A 444 -2.73 1.96 -10.32
C GLU A 444 -2.81 0.45 -10.56
N PHE A 445 -2.29 0.02 -11.69
CA PHE A 445 -1.93 -1.36 -11.98
C PHE A 445 -0.82 -1.38 -13.03
N SER A 446 0.05 -2.37 -13.00
CA SER A 446 1.16 -2.47 -13.97
C SER A 446 1.80 -3.86 -13.97
N ALA A 447 2.62 -4.11 -14.99
CA ALA A 447 3.56 -5.21 -15.03
C ALA A 447 4.91 -4.73 -15.58
N CYS A 448 6.00 -5.10 -14.91
CA CYS A 448 7.32 -4.56 -15.28
C CYS A 448 7.83 -5.12 -16.62
N ILE A 449 8.76 -4.39 -17.22
CA ILE A 449 9.38 -4.71 -18.51
C ILE A 449 10.11 -6.06 -18.52
N TYR A 450 10.51 -6.57 -17.33
CA TYR A 450 11.23 -7.85 -17.18
C TYR A 450 10.31 -9.04 -16.94
N ALA A 451 8.98 -8.84 -16.95
CA ALA A 451 8.03 -9.89 -16.59
C ALA A 451 7.54 -10.65 -17.83
N PRO A 452 7.92 -11.95 -18.00
CA PRO A 452 7.38 -12.76 -19.09
C PRO A 452 5.85 -12.89 -18.97
N GLY A 453 5.12 -12.61 -20.06
CA GLY A 453 3.66 -12.63 -20.06
C GLY A 453 3.00 -11.35 -19.53
N ALA A 454 3.76 -10.25 -19.39
CA ALA A 454 3.25 -8.96 -18.90
C ALA A 454 2.05 -8.45 -19.71
N GLY A 455 2.03 -8.58 -21.05
CA GLY A 455 0.88 -8.18 -21.86
C GLY A 455 -0.36 -8.99 -21.56
N GLN A 456 -0.24 -10.31 -21.36
CA GLN A 456 -1.37 -11.16 -20.96
C GLN A 456 -1.91 -10.76 -19.56
N TYR A 457 -1.02 -10.48 -18.63
CA TYR A 457 -1.42 -9.97 -17.30
C TYR A 457 -2.24 -8.68 -17.41
N LEU A 458 -1.80 -7.72 -18.24
CA LEU A 458 -2.53 -6.48 -18.46
C LEU A 458 -3.91 -6.72 -19.08
N ARG A 459 -4.01 -7.59 -20.10
CA ARG A 459 -5.30 -7.98 -20.70
C ARG A 459 -6.24 -8.59 -19.67
N ASP A 460 -5.75 -9.49 -18.84
CA ASP A 460 -6.57 -10.15 -17.81
C ASP A 460 -7.03 -9.19 -16.72
N CYS A 461 -6.15 -8.29 -16.26
CA CYS A 461 -6.52 -7.21 -15.35
C CYS A 461 -7.60 -6.30 -15.95
N ILE A 462 -7.37 -5.77 -17.15
CA ILE A 462 -8.31 -4.89 -17.85
C ILE A 462 -9.65 -5.61 -18.06
N SER A 463 -9.64 -6.86 -18.51
CA SER A 463 -10.85 -7.66 -18.69
C SER A 463 -11.66 -7.78 -17.40
N LEU A 464 -11.01 -7.99 -16.25
CA LEU A 464 -11.68 -8.03 -14.95
C LEU A 464 -12.24 -6.66 -14.54
N PHE A 465 -11.50 -5.57 -14.76
CA PHE A 465 -11.99 -4.23 -14.46
C PHE A 465 -13.22 -3.87 -15.30
N GLU A 466 -13.21 -4.21 -16.59
CA GLU A 466 -14.36 -4.01 -17.49
C GLU A 466 -15.57 -4.86 -17.05
N GLU A 467 -15.35 -6.13 -16.68
CA GLU A 467 -16.39 -7.03 -16.17
C GLU A 467 -17.07 -6.48 -14.91
N TYR A 468 -16.28 -5.94 -13.96
CA TYR A 468 -16.80 -5.33 -12.73
C TYR A 468 -17.36 -3.92 -12.93
N GLY A 469 -17.11 -3.32 -14.06
CA GLY A 469 -17.55 -1.97 -14.32
C GLY A 469 -16.68 -0.87 -13.71
N TRP A 470 -15.39 -1.12 -13.50
CA TRP A 470 -14.48 -0.20 -12.86
C TRP A 470 -13.76 0.71 -13.87
N ASP A 471 -13.57 1.96 -13.49
CA ASP A 471 -12.69 2.89 -14.20
C ASP A 471 -11.23 2.62 -13.80
N TRP A 472 -10.26 2.92 -14.67
CA TRP A 472 -8.88 2.56 -14.38
C TRP A 472 -7.83 3.45 -15.03
N THR A 473 -6.66 3.55 -14.38
CA THR A 473 -5.45 4.16 -14.91
C THR A 473 -4.24 3.24 -14.74
N TYR A 474 -3.51 3.06 -15.83
CA TYR A 474 -2.29 2.26 -15.88
C TYR A 474 -1.11 3.05 -15.31
N HIS A 475 -0.31 2.48 -14.43
CA HIS A 475 0.95 3.05 -13.94
C HIS A 475 2.14 2.42 -14.68
N SER A 476 2.89 3.16 -15.51
CA SER A 476 2.84 4.59 -15.71
C SER A 476 3.19 4.94 -17.16
N PHE A 477 2.72 6.09 -17.58
CA PHE A 477 3.03 6.62 -18.90
C PHE A 477 4.28 7.52 -18.83
N ARG A 478 5.37 7.08 -19.45
CA ARG A 478 6.64 7.83 -19.61
C ARG A 478 7.27 8.34 -18.29
N GLU A 479 6.94 7.75 -17.16
CA GLU A 479 7.46 8.12 -15.85
C GLU A 479 8.65 7.24 -15.47
N ALA A 480 8.41 5.94 -15.30
CA ALA A 480 9.39 4.95 -14.86
C ALA A 480 9.66 3.95 -15.99
N LEU A 481 10.92 3.79 -16.37
CA LEU A 481 11.30 2.93 -17.50
C LEU A 481 10.79 1.50 -17.40
N TRP A 482 10.80 0.92 -16.19
CA TRP A 482 10.39 -0.46 -15.98
C TRP A 482 8.90 -0.71 -16.16
N TRP A 483 8.05 0.31 -16.07
CA TRP A 483 6.61 0.21 -16.32
C TRP A 483 6.15 0.89 -17.61
N ASN A 484 6.98 1.71 -18.23
CA ASN A 484 6.64 2.35 -19.49
C ASN A 484 6.40 1.31 -20.60
N VAL A 485 5.16 1.26 -21.12
CA VAL A 485 4.78 0.31 -22.18
C VAL A 485 5.37 0.64 -23.54
N GLU A 486 5.87 1.86 -23.75
CA GLU A 486 6.52 2.27 -24.99
C GLU A 486 7.99 1.80 -25.09
N THR A 487 8.46 0.97 -24.13
CA THR A 487 9.83 0.47 -24.08
C THR A 487 9.89 -1.05 -23.96
N VAL A 488 10.94 -1.63 -24.50
CA VAL A 488 11.30 -3.04 -24.34
C VAL A 488 12.75 -3.17 -23.89
N ILE A 489 13.15 -4.34 -23.44
CA ILE A 489 14.56 -4.66 -23.22
C ILE A 489 15.16 -5.12 -24.55
N ASP A 490 16.17 -4.43 -25.02
CA ASP A 490 16.97 -4.86 -26.15
C ASP A 490 17.80 -6.10 -25.74
N GLU A 491 17.64 -7.20 -26.47
CA GLU A 491 18.25 -8.50 -26.11
C GLU A 491 19.78 -8.47 -26.20
N ALA A 492 20.33 -7.69 -27.13
CA ALA A 492 21.77 -7.63 -27.34
C ALA A 492 22.48 -6.83 -26.26
N THR A 493 21.87 -5.74 -25.80
CA THR A 493 22.47 -4.82 -24.83
C THR A 493 21.94 -4.96 -23.41
N GLY A 494 20.79 -5.63 -23.23
CA GLY A 494 20.08 -5.73 -21.96
C GLY A 494 19.51 -4.39 -21.44
N LYS A 495 19.45 -3.35 -22.29
CA LYS A 495 19.01 -2.01 -21.91
C LYS A 495 17.58 -1.73 -22.40
N PRO A 496 16.82 -0.87 -21.70
CA PRO A 496 15.54 -0.39 -22.19
C PRO A 496 15.72 0.48 -23.44
N VAL A 497 14.94 0.19 -24.49
CA VAL A 497 14.90 0.96 -25.74
C VAL A 497 13.45 1.26 -26.12
N PRO A 498 13.16 2.41 -26.77
CA PRO A 498 11.82 2.71 -27.26
C PRO A 498 11.35 1.69 -28.31
N ASN A 499 10.20 1.09 -28.05
CA ASN A 499 9.53 0.21 -29.02
C ASN A 499 8.05 0.10 -28.66
N LYS A 500 7.17 0.64 -29.50
CA LYS A 500 5.70 0.56 -29.33
C LYS A 500 5.12 -0.72 -29.95
N ASN A 501 5.88 -1.48 -30.72
CA ASN A 501 5.44 -2.77 -31.25
C ASN A 501 5.76 -3.89 -30.24
N ASN A 502 5.09 -3.87 -29.10
CA ASN A 502 5.23 -4.88 -28.06
C ASN A 502 3.90 -5.21 -27.41
N ASP A 503 3.82 -6.38 -26.80
CA ASP A 503 2.60 -6.96 -26.27
C ASP A 503 1.96 -6.12 -25.13
N ARG A 504 2.77 -5.49 -24.25
CA ARG A 504 2.26 -4.61 -23.19
C ARG A 504 1.61 -3.34 -23.76
N PHE A 505 2.21 -2.74 -24.78
CA PHE A 505 1.69 -1.55 -25.44
C PHE A 505 0.35 -1.86 -26.13
N HIS A 506 0.30 -2.97 -26.89
CA HIS A 506 -0.93 -3.39 -27.56
C HIS A 506 -2.04 -3.71 -26.56
N ALA A 507 -1.75 -4.45 -25.49
CA ALA A 507 -2.73 -4.76 -24.44
C ALA A 507 -3.35 -3.49 -23.83
N LEU A 508 -2.54 -2.47 -23.60
CA LEU A 508 -3.02 -1.21 -23.02
C LEU A 508 -3.86 -0.39 -24.02
N VAL A 509 -3.38 -0.24 -25.27
CA VAL A 509 -4.08 0.54 -26.30
C VAL A 509 -5.40 -0.11 -26.72
N ASP A 510 -5.45 -1.44 -26.79
CA ASP A 510 -6.69 -2.18 -27.05
C ASP A 510 -7.67 -2.00 -25.87
N GLY A 511 -7.16 -2.03 -24.64
CA GLY A 511 -7.95 -1.73 -23.44
C GLY A 511 -8.58 -0.33 -23.46
N PHE A 512 -7.86 0.71 -23.88
CA PHE A 512 -8.43 2.07 -24.02
C PHE A 512 -9.62 2.09 -25.00
N LYS A 513 -9.57 1.29 -26.06
CA LYS A 513 -10.61 1.20 -27.10
C LYS A 513 -11.75 0.24 -26.73
N GLY A 514 -11.66 -0.42 -25.55
CA GLY A 514 -12.66 -1.39 -25.11
C GLY A 514 -12.70 -2.68 -25.96
N LYS A 515 -11.54 -3.11 -26.46
CA LYS A 515 -11.37 -4.30 -27.29
C LYS A 515 -10.89 -5.48 -26.47
#